data_1e663f3a131de19f64fbdb6d54382260
#
_entry.id   1e663f3a131de19f64fbdb6d54382260
#
_cell.length_a   1.000
_cell.length_b   1.000
_cell.length_c   1.000
_cell.angle_alpha   90.00
_cell.angle_beta   90.00
_cell.angle_gamma   90.00
#
_symmetry.space_group_name_H-M   'P 1'
#
loop_
_entity.id
_entity.type
_entity.pdbx_description
1 polymer ?
#
loop_
_entity_poly.entity_id
_entity_poly.type
_entity_poly.pdbx_seq_one_letter_code
_entity_poly.pdbx_strand_id
1 'polypeptide(L)'
;MRGVRLRDGKVVALVLVLALVAVVLLAQFAPTRSAFSAKVTDSSNTAGTAKDFTCSGAIDDDLTGAVFAYKLGEATGAKTAVDWSGKGANGTYQGTMTAATPSPNACPRDPGSSYVLNGGTSFVSTPTAVKNPTTFSEEVWFKTTVAGGLLIGFGSNQVAVSGQHDRQIYLNTSGQLVFGAYNNAVQVVTSPASYNDGAWHHVVSTMSAATGMRLYADGVLVASNTAYTLPENATGYWRVGYDTTTGWPGTANNYSFTGSMRYAAVYSTVLSQTQVTNHYVSSR
;
A
#
# COMPACT_ATOMS: atom_id res chain seq x y z
N MET A 1 -55.30 36.77 -65.55
CA MET A 1 -54.80 36.01 -64.36
C MET A 1 -53.66 35.12 -64.82
N ARG A 2 -52.41 35.54 -64.62
CA ARG A 2 -51.23 34.81 -65.07
C ARG A 2 -50.69 33.93 -63.94
N GLY A 3 -50.57 32.64 -64.22
CA GLY A 3 -50.17 31.65 -63.26
C GLY A 3 -48.72 31.74 -62.74
N VAL A 4 -48.61 31.74 -61.47
CA VAL A 4 -47.37 31.58 -60.68
C VAL A 4 -47.34 30.09 -60.27
N ARG A 5 -47.11 29.15 -61.18
CA ARG A 5 -47.02 27.72 -60.84
C ARG A 5 -45.73 27.00 -61.26
N LEU A 6 -44.77 27.73 -61.85
CA LEU A 6 -43.52 27.09 -62.30
C LEU A 6 -42.30 27.41 -61.41
N ARG A 7 -42.44 28.28 -60.43
CA ARG A 7 -41.33 28.62 -59.53
C ARG A 7 -41.29 27.75 -58.28
N ASP A 8 -42.44 27.30 -57.81
CA ASP A 8 -42.55 26.53 -56.56
C ASP A 8 -42.02 25.11 -56.66
N GLY A 9 -42.22 24.48 -57.84
CA GLY A 9 -41.71 23.10 -58.08
C GLY A 9 -40.18 23.03 -58.10
N LYS A 10 -39.52 24.06 -58.63
CA LYS A 10 -38.04 24.10 -58.66
C LYS A 10 -37.45 24.38 -57.28
N VAL A 11 -38.10 25.20 -56.48
CA VAL A 11 -37.70 25.49 -55.12
C VAL A 11 -37.90 24.25 -54.22
N VAL A 12 -39.03 23.55 -54.34
CA VAL A 12 -39.28 22.31 -53.63
C VAL A 12 -38.29 21.20 -54.03
N ALA A 13 -37.98 21.06 -55.32
CA ALA A 13 -37.00 20.12 -55.79
C ALA A 13 -35.58 20.45 -55.23
N LEU A 14 -35.20 21.73 -55.20
CA LEU A 14 -33.91 22.16 -54.65
C LEU A 14 -33.82 21.88 -53.16
N VAL A 15 -34.86 22.15 -52.40
CA VAL A 15 -34.91 21.88 -50.96
C VAL A 15 -34.83 20.37 -50.65
N LEU A 16 -35.52 19.55 -51.47
CA LEU A 16 -35.45 18.08 -51.31
C LEU A 16 -34.06 17.53 -51.65
N VAL A 17 -33.41 18.07 -52.70
CA VAL A 17 -32.03 17.68 -53.04
C VAL A 17 -31.05 18.11 -51.93
N LEU A 18 -31.17 19.31 -51.39
CA LEU A 18 -30.34 19.77 -50.30
C LEU A 18 -30.57 18.96 -49.02
N ALA A 19 -31.80 18.58 -48.72
CA ALA A 19 -32.12 17.73 -47.58
C ALA A 19 -31.53 16.32 -47.78
N LEU A 20 -31.60 15.76 -48.97
CA LEU A 20 -31.00 14.44 -49.30
C LEU A 20 -29.48 14.46 -49.16
N VAL A 21 -28.84 15.53 -49.67
CA VAL A 21 -27.39 15.73 -49.54
C VAL A 21 -26.98 15.87 -48.05
N ALA A 22 -27.75 16.61 -47.27
CA ALA A 22 -27.51 16.73 -45.82
C ALA A 22 -27.64 15.40 -45.06
N VAL A 23 -28.62 14.57 -45.42
CA VAL A 23 -28.79 13.23 -44.85
C VAL A 23 -27.64 12.31 -45.25
N VAL A 24 -27.19 12.36 -46.49
CA VAL A 24 -26.04 11.57 -46.94
C VAL A 24 -24.75 12.04 -46.27
N LEU A 25 -24.54 13.34 -46.11
CA LEU A 25 -23.39 13.88 -45.39
C LEU A 25 -23.40 13.50 -43.91
N LEU A 26 -24.57 13.55 -43.25
CA LEU A 26 -24.70 13.13 -41.85
C LEU A 26 -24.46 11.62 -41.67
N ALA A 27 -24.80 10.80 -42.65
CA ALA A 27 -24.50 9.36 -42.63
C ALA A 27 -23.00 9.07 -42.77
N GLN A 28 -22.20 9.99 -43.36
CA GLN A 28 -20.74 9.84 -43.44
C GLN A 28 -20.04 10.17 -42.11
N PHE A 29 -20.72 10.84 -41.19
CA PHE A 29 -20.21 11.15 -39.85
C PHE A 29 -20.77 10.19 -38.79
N ALA A 30 -21.09 8.96 -39.13
CA ALA A 30 -21.31 7.96 -38.11
C ALA A 30 -20.02 7.85 -37.30
N PRO A 31 -20.06 8.12 -35.96
CA PRO A 31 -18.89 7.94 -35.13
C PRO A 31 -18.44 6.51 -35.28
N THR A 32 -17.29 6.29 -35.91
CA THR A 32 -16.64 4.99 -35.88
C THR A 32 -16.29 4.69 -34.46
N ARG A 33 -17.15 4.00 -33.75
CA ARG A 33 -16.80 3.33 -32.50
C ARG A 33 -15.88 2.17 -32.88
N SER A 34 -14.62 2.48 -33.16
CA SER A 34 -13.59 1.47 -33.21
C SER A 34 -13.39 0.94 -31.81
N ALA A 35 -14.13 -0.07 -31.43
CA ALA A 35 -13.72 -0.93 -30.36
C ALA A 35 -12.44 -1.61 -30.82
N PHE A 36 -11.29 -1.07 -30.43
CA PHE A 36 -10.03 -1.79 -30.55
C PHE A 36 -10.06 -2.93 -29.53
N SER A 37 -10.61 -4.07 -29.90
CA SER A 37 -10.35 -5.31 -29.22
C SER A 37 -9.14 -5.96 -29.90
N ALA A 38 -7.94 -5.59 -29.48
CA ALA A 38 -6.74 -6.34 -29.83
C ALA A 38 -6.70 -7.56 -28.88
N LYS A 39 -7.10 -8.73 -29.36
CA LYS A 39 -6.82 -9.98 -28.69
C LYS A 39 -5.38 -10.36 -29.04
N VAL A 40 -4.42 -9.97 -28.23
CA VAL A 40 -3.06 -10.52 -28.28
C VAL A 40 -3.11 -11.88 -27.60
N THR A 41 -3.18 -12.94 -28.35
CA THR A 41 -2.93 -14.31 -27.87
C THR A 41 -1.46 -14.62 -28.13
N ASP A 42 -0.62 -14.27 -27.17
CA ASP A 42 0.71 -14.86 -27.05
C ASP A 42 0.64 -15.87 -25.92
N SER A 43 0.87 -17.14 -26.20
CA SER A 43 0.82 -18.22 -25.20
C SER A 43 1.98 -18.17 -24.21
N SER A 44 2.93 -17.25 -24.39
CA SER A 44 4.09 -17.01 -23.52
C SER A 44 4.08 -15.64 -22.83
N ASN A 45 3.19 -14.71 -23.22
CA ASN A 45 3.05 -13.40 -22.59
C ASN A 45 1.72 -13.30 -21.83
N THR A 46 1.74 -13.54 -20.55
CA THR A 46 0.68 -13.11 -19.66
C THR A 46 0.84 -11.61 -19.36
N ALA A 47 0.24 -10.76 -20.19
CA ALA A 47 -0.03 -9.38 -19.79
C ALA A 47 -1.16 -9.40 -18.75
N GLY A 48 -0.80 -9.63 -17.49
CA GLY A 48 -1.73 -9.45 -16.40
C GLY A 48 -1.98 -7.96 -16.20
N THR A 49 -3.21 -7.50 -16.40
CA THR A 49 -3.63 -6.22 -15.83
C THR A 49 -3.65 -6.37 -14.33
N ALA A 50 -3.09 -5.41 -13.58
CA ALA A 50 -3.27 -5.37 -12.14
C ALA A 50 -4.78 -5.41 -11.84
N LYS A 51 -5.18 -6.22 -10.87
CA LYS A 51 -6.59 -6.37 -10.46
C LYS A 51 -7.16 -5.02 -10.03
N ASP A 52 -6.36 -4.24 -9.33
CA ASP A 52 -6.72 -2.95 -8.77
C ASP A 52 -5.91 -1.82 -9.40
N PHE A 53 -6.54 -0.65 -9.51
CA PHE A 53 -5.93 0.51 -10.18
C PHE A 53 -5.10 1.38 -9.22
N THR A 54 -5.36 1.31 -7.90
CA THR A 54 -4.70 2.11 -6.86
C THR A 54 -4.19 1.23 -5.72
N CYS A 55 -3.18 1.69 -4.97
CA CYS A 55 -2.72 0.98 -3.77
C CYS A 55 -3.85 0.82 -2.75
N SER A 56 -4.62 1.87 -2.50
CA SER A 56 -5.74 1.78 -1.56
C SER A 56 -6.78 0.78 -2.04
N GLY A 57 -7.06 0.70 -3.34
CA GLY A 57 -8.01 -0.28 -3.89
C GLY A 57 -7.55 -1.72 -3.67
N ALA A 58 -6.26 -2.00 -3.92
CA ALA A 58 -5.71 -3.34 -3.68
C ALA A 58 -5.75 -3.74 -2.20
N ILE A 59 -5.42 -2.80 -1.31
CA ILE A 59 -5.51 -3.02 0.14
C ILE A 59 -6.97 -3.19 0.58
N ASP A 60 -7.91 -2.41 0.01
CA ASP A 60 -9.35 -2.48 0.35
C ASP A 60 -9.94 -3.88 0.13
N ASP A 61 -9.48 -4.59 -0.89
CA ASP A 61 -9.91 -5.97 -1.16
C ASP A 61 -9.57 -6.95 -0.03
N ASP A 62 -8.54 -6.67 0.75
CA ASP A 62 -8.01 -7.55 1.80
C ASP A 62 -8.33 -7.08 3.23
N LEU A 63 -9.04 -5.94 3.40
CA LEU A 63 -9.38 -5.37 4.71
C LEU A 63 -10.26 -6.26 5.59
N THR A 64 -10.91 -7.28 5.05
CA THR A 64 -11.69 -8.24 5.85
C THR A 64 -10.84 -8.87 6.95
N GLY A 65 -9.57 -9.16 6.66
CA GLY A 65 -8.59 -9.70 7.61
C GLY A 65 -7.87 -8.65 8.45
N ALA A 66 -8.09 -7.37 8.21
CA ALA A 66 -7.34 -6.31 8.88
C ALA A 66 -7.64 -6.23 10.38
N VAL A 67 -6.59 -5.98 11.16
CA VAL A 67 -6.64 -5.52 12.55
C VAL A 67 -6.77 -4.00 12.58
N PHE A 68 -6.03 -3.33 11.71
CA PHE A 68 -6.16 -1.92 11.36
C PHE A 68 -5.56 -1.67 9.98
N ALA A 69 -5.90 -0.53 9.39
CA ALA A 69 -5.25 0.00 8.20
C ALA A 69 -5.22 1.54 8.26
N TYR A 70 -4.03 2.14 8.15
CA TYR A 70 -3.79 3.59 8.21
C TYR A 70 -3.22 4.09 6.89
N LYS A 71 -3.88 5.06 6.24
CA LYS A 71 -3.32 5.70 5.03
C LYS A 71 -2.08 6.53 5.35
N LEU A 72 -1.97 7.05 6.55
CA LEU A 72 -0.89 7.93 7.01
C LEU A 72 -0.76 9.21 6.15
N GLY A 73 -1.89 9.72 5.68
CA GLY A 73 -1.97 10.86 4.77
C GLY A 73 -2.70 12.07 5.36
N GLU A 74 -2.91 12.11 6.66
CA GLU A 74 -3.58 13.20 7.36
C GLU A 74 -2.75 14.48 7.31
N ALA A 75 -3.39 15.62 7.58
CA ALA A 75 -2.72 16.91 7.60
C ALA A 75 -1.72 17.03 8.77
N THR A 76 -0.69 17.85 8.59
CA THR A 76 0.26 18.20 9.66
C THR A 76 -0.48 18.64 10.93
N GLY A 77 -0.08 18.10 12.07
CA GLY A 77 -0.68 18.34 13.38
C GLY A 77 -1.86 17.44 13.72
N ALA A 78 -2.28 16.54 12.83
CA ALA A 78 -3.30 15.54 13.13
C ALA A 78 -2.88 14.71 14.36
N LYS A 79 -3.87 14.32 15.16
CA LYS A 79 -3.67 13.50 16.36
C LYS A 79 -4.11 12.05 16.14
N THR A 80 -4.89 11.81 15.11
CA THR A 80 -5.50 10.51 14.83
C THR A 80 -5.04 10.01 13.48
N ALA A 81 -4.47 8.81 13.44
CA ALA A 81 -4.30 8.01 12.23
C ALA A 81 -5.63 7.27 12.01
N VAL A 82 -6.38 7.69 11.00
CA VAL A 82 -7.72 7.17 10.77
C VAL A 82 -7.65 5.74 10.25
N ASP A 83 -8.32 4.84 10.95
CA ASP A 83 -8.47 3.45 10.51
C ASP A 83 -9.55 3.36 9.44
N TRP A 84 -9.15 3.04 8.20
CA TRP A 84 -10.11 2.85 7.12
C TRP A 84 -10.54 1.39 6.93
N SER A 85 -10.03 0.47 7.73
CA SER A 85 -10.40 -0.96 7.64
C SER A 85 -11.85 -1.25 8.03
N GLY A 86 -12.53 -0.28 8.65
CA GLY A 86 -13.86 -0.45 9.21
C GLY A 86 -13.89 -1.13 10.58
N LYS A 87 -12.71 -1.42 11.17
CA LYS A 87 -12.60 -2.04 12.51
C LYS A 87 -12.69 -1.02 13.64
N GLY A 88 -12.61 0.29 13.33
CA GLY A 88 -12.66 1.36 14.33
C GLY A 88 -11.40 1.46 15.19
N ALA A 89 -10.29 0.90 14.72
CA ALA A 89 -9.01 0.87 15.43
C ALA A 89 -8.16 2.13 15.15
N ASN A 90 -8.77 3.32 15.23
CA ASN A 90 -8.06 4.58 15.02
C ASN A 90 -6.80 4.67 15.85
N GLY A 91 -5.66 4.87 15.21
CA GLY A 91 -4.38 5.04 15.87
C GLY A 91 -4.17 6.45 16.40
N THR A 92 -3.21 6.60 17.31
CA THR A 92 -2.80 7.90 17.83
C THR A 92 -1.41 8.25 17.30
N TYR A 93 -1.30 9.42 16.66
CA TYR A 93 0.00 10.00 16.35
C TYR A 93 0.67 10.47 17.64
N GLN A 94 1.77 9.83 17.99
CA GLN A 94 2.64 10.25 19.09
C GLN A 94 3.67 11.27 18.58
N GLY A 95 3.94 12.29 19.36
CA GLY A 95 4.74 13.43 18.92
C GLY A 95 3.96 14.33 17.97
N THR A 96 4.66 15.03 17.11
CA THR A 96 4.05 15.89 16.09
C THR A 96 3.97 15.16 14.76
N MET A 97 2.72 14.94 14.29
CA MET A 97 2.50 14.45 12.93
C MET A 97 2.90 15.53 11.94
N THR A 98 3.81 15.20 11.04
CA THR A 98 4.22 16.06 9.93
C THR A 98 3.85 15.36 8.62
N ALA A 99 3.10 16.06 7.78
CA ALA A 99 2.72 15.57 6.46
C ALA A 99 3.62 16.19 5.38
N ALA A 100 3.96 15.39 4.37
CA ALA A 100 4.60 15.86 3.15
C ALA A 100 3.98 15.18 1.93
N THR A 101 4.06 15.83 0.78
CA THR A 101 3.69 15.24 -0.51
C THR A 101 4.98 15.00 -1.30
N PRO A 102 5.61 13.81 -1.12
CA PRO A 102 6.85 13.51 -1.80
C PRO A 102 6.63 13.28 -3.29
N SER A 103 7.62 13.65 -4.09
CA SER A 103 7.67 13.32 -5.52
C SER A 103 8.87 12.38 -5.77
N PRO A 104 8.66 11.20 -6.40
CA PRO A 104 7.36 10.60 -6.71
C PRO A 104 6.59 10.20 -5.45
N ASN A 105 5.26 10.04 -5.57
CA ASN A 105 4.43 9.45 -4.53
C ASN A 105 4.71 7.94 -4.40
N ALA A 106 4.40 7.38 -3.22
CA ALA A 106 4.44 5.92 -2.99
C ALA A 106 3.61 5.18 -4.04
N CYS A 107 2.45 5.72 -4.32
CA CYS A 107 1.45 5.20 -5.25
C CYS A 107 1.11 6.29 -6.26
N PRO A 108 1.72 6.31 -7.45
CA PRO A 108 1.49 7.35 -8.45
C PRO A 108 0.03 7.56 -8.84
N ARG A 109 -0.77 6.49 -8.85
CA ARG A 109 -2.20 6.52 -9.18
C ARG A 109 -3.11 6.81 -7.97
N ASP A 110 -2.53 6.97 -6.79
CA ASP A 110 -3.23 7.26 -5.53
C ASP A 110 -2.47 8.40 -4.81
N PRO A 111 -2.50 9.62 -5.38
CA PRO A 111 -1.74 10.75 -4.86
C PRO A 111 -2.24 11.16 -3.47
N GLY A 112 -1.36 11.71 -2.67
CA GLY A 112 -1.67 12.19 -1.33
C GLY A 112 -0.44 12.40 -0.48
N SER A 113 -0.66 12.88 0.74
CA SER A 113 0.39 13.11 1.72
C SER A 113 0.92 11.79 2.27
N SER A 114 2.10 11.84 2.82
CA SER A 114 2.73 10.79 3.62
C SER A 114 3.08 11.33 5.00
N TYR A 115 3.13 10.46 5.98
CA TYR A 115 3.65 10.76 7.31
C TYR A 115 5.18 10.84 7.26
N VAL A 116 5.73 11.97 7.71
CA VAL A 116 7.17 12.18 7.86
C VAL A 116 7.57 11.94 9.31
N LEU A 117 8.44 10.98 9.52
CA LEU A 117 9.00 10.63 10.82
C LEU A 117 10.40 11.20 10.94
N ASN A 118 10.71 11.76 12.10
CA ASN A 118 11.92 12.55 12.36
C ASN A 118 13.05 11.77 13.04
N GLY A 119 12.91 10.46 13.21
CA GLY A 119 13.89 9.65 13.92
C GLY A 119 13.92 9.87 15.45
N GLY A 120 12.86 10.44 16.01
CA GLY A 120 12.79 10.78 17.42
C GLY A 120 11.48 10.31 18.08
N THR A 121 10.59 11.25 18.36
CA THR A 121 9.37 11.01 19.14
C THR A 121 8.13 10.72 18.30
N SER A 122 8.25 10.73 16.99
CA SER A 122 7.11 10.58 16.06
C SER A 122 6.87 9.12 15.71
N PHE A 123 5.67 8.62 15.99
CA PHE A 123 5.20 7.28 15.64
C PHE A 123 3.69 7.17 15.76
N VAL A 124 3.11 6.05 15.32
CA VAL A 124 1.69 5.74 15.54
C VAL A 124 1.56 4.55 16.47
N SER A 125 0.64 4.63 17.44
CA SER A 125 0.26 3.51 18.30
C SER A 125 -1.20 3.13 18.11
N THR A 126 -1.50 1.83 18.15
CA THR A 126 -2.88 1.34 18.11
C THR A 126 -3.61 1.57 19.43
N PRO A 127 -4.96 1.72 19.43
CA PRO A 127 -5.73 2.05 20.63
C PRO A 127 -5.87 0.88 21.59
N THR A 128 -5.84 -0.36 21.08
CA THR A 128 -6.19 -1.56 21.85
C THR A 128 -5.07 -2.58 21.80
N ALA A 129 -4.79 -3.19 22.93
CA ALA A 129 -3.87 -4.32 23.02
C ALA A 129 -4.46 -5.56 22.32
N VAL A 130 -3.62 -6.25 21.58
CA VAL A 130 -3.94 -7.52 20.93
C VAL A 130 -3.32 -8.65 21.75
N LYS A 131 -4.09 -9.71 21.97
CA LYS A 131 -3.62 -10.88 22.70
C LYS A 131 -3.09 -11.93 21.75
N ASN A 132 -1.82 -12.27 21.90
CA ASN A 132 -1.16 -13.41 21.26
C ASN A 132 -1.40 -13.55 19.74
N PRO A 133 -1.04 -12.57 18.93
CA PRO A 133 -1.19 -12.68 17.46
C PRO A 133 -0.14 -13.66 16.92
N THR A 134 -0.53 -14.92 16.65
CA THR A 134 0.37 -15.98 16.12
C THR A 134 0.25 -16.15 14.62
N THR A 135 -0.83 -15.65 14.03
CA THR A 135 -1.03 -15.56 12.58
C THR A 135 -1.26 -14.11 12.24
N PHE A 136 -0.41 -13.54 11.39
CA PHE A 136 -0.52 -12.12 11.03
C PHE A 136 0.23 -11.82 9.73
N SER A 137 -0.09 -10.66 9.17
CA SER A 137 0.74 -9.95 8.19
C SER A 137 0.88 -8.51 8.63
N GLU A 138 2.05 -7.93 8.40
CA GLU A 138 2.37 -6.52 8.60
C GLU A 138 2.74 -5.93 7.24
N GLU A 139 2.28 -4.73 6.97
CA GLU A 139 2.50 -4.06 5.68
C GLU A 139 2.73 -2.57 5.88
N VAL A 140 3.71 -2.01 5.17
CA VAL A 140 3.92 -0.57 5.11
C VAL A 140 4.68 -0.16 3.84
N TRP A 141 4.34 1.01 3.29
CA TRP A 141 5.17 1.72 2.33
C TRP A 141 6.07 2.71 3.04
N PHE A 142 7.36 2.70 2.70
CA PHE A 142 8.34 3.59 3.32
C PHE A 142 9.33 4.15 2.30
N LYS A 143 9.92 5.29 2.66
CA LYS A 143 11.00 5.95 1.89
C LYS A 143 11.99 6.54 2.86
N THR A 144 13.27 6.19 2.74
CA THR A 144 14.34 6.68 3.60
C THR A 144 15.71 6.66 2.91
N THR A 145 16.62 7.50 3.39
CA THR A 145 18.06 7.42 3.10
C THR A 145 18.87 7.05 4.34
N VAL A 146 18.19 6.79 5.46
CA VAL A 146 18.80 6.51 6.76
C VAL A 146 18.70 5.02 7.06
N ALA A 147 19.79 4.40 7.46
CA ALA A 147 19.80 3.03 7.95
C ALA A 147 19.27 2.97 9.40
N GLY A 148 18.67 1.86 9.76
CA GLY A 148 18.07 1.65 11.08
C GLY A 148 16.63 2.15 11.19
N GLY A 149 16.04 1.96 12.37
CA GLY A 149 14.67 2.35 12.70
C GLY A 149 13.62 1.27 12.47
N LEU A 150 12.66 1.20 13.40
CA LEU A 150 11.52 0.31 13.32
C LEU A 150 10.52 0.82 12.30
N LEU A 151 10.08 -0.04 11.39
CA LEU A 151 9.00 0.28 10.45
C LEU A 151 7.63 -0.01 11.09
N ILE A 152 7.44 -1.24 11.55
CA ILE A 152 6.23 -1.69 12.23
C ILE A 152 6.61 -2.81 13.19
N GLY A 153 5.94 -2.90 14.35
CA GLY A 153 6.21 -3.95 15.32
C GLY A 153 5.18 -4.01 16.43
N PHE A 154 5.34 -5.01 17.28
CA PHE A 154 4.45 -5.32 18.40
C PHE A 154 5.19 -5.20 19.71
N GLY A 155 4.67 -4.40 20.64
CA GLY A 155 5.30 -4.15 21.92
C GLY A 155 4.33 -4.13 23.09
N SER A 156 4.83 -4.41 24.29
CA SER A 156 4.02 -4.49 25.52
C SER A 156 3.40 -3.16 25.92
N ASN A 157 3.96 -2.04 25.51
CA ASN A 157 3.50 -0.71 25.87
C ASN A 157 2.92 0.04 24.68
N GLN A 158 1.82 0.78 24.91
CA GLN A 158 1.20 1.59 23.88
C GLN A 158 2.08 2.80 23.47
N VAL A 159 2.71 3.46 24.43
CA VAL A 159 3.43 4.71 24.23
C VAL A 159 4.88 4.65 24.72
N ALA A 160 5.10 4.21 25.96
CA ALA A 160 6.44 4.09 26.52
C ALA A 160 7.27 3.03 25.77
N VAL A 161 8.58 3.04 25.96
CA VAL A 161 9.46 1.97 25.46
C VAL A 161 8.97 0.62 25.98
N SER A 162 8.81 -0.36 25.11
CA SER A 162 8.30 -1.67 25.49
C SER A 162 9.35 -2.51 26.19
N GLY A 163 9.00 -3.12 27.29
CA GLY A 163 9.84 -4.11 27.98
C GLY A 163 9.91 -5.45 27.23
N GLN A 164 8.81 -5.81 26.58
CA GLN A 164 8.72 -6.91 25.60
C GLN A 164 8.38 -6.32 24.25
N HIS A 165 9.12 -6.70 23.22
CA HIS A 165 8.96 -6.24 21.85
C HIS A 165 9.30 -7.38 20.89
N ASP A 166 8.44 -7.58 19.91
CA ASP A 166 8.41 -8.76 19.07
C ASP A 166 7.74 -8.44 17.73
N ARG A 167 7.75 -9.39 16.80
CA ARG A 167 7.03 -9.25 15.51
C ARG A 167 7.37 -7.90 14.87
N GLN A 168 8.65 -7.74 14.50
CA GLN A 168 9.19 -6.45 14.08
C GLN A 168 9.69 -6.49 12.64
N ILE A 169 9.32 -5.49 11.85
CA ILE A 169 10.02 -5.13 10.62
C ILE A 169 10.86 -3.89 10.91
N TYR A 170 12.15 -3.98 10.70
CA TYR A 170 13.06 -2.86 10.89
C TYR A 170 14.16 -2.82 9.81
N LEU A 171 14.83 -1.70 9.67
CA LEU A 171 16.07 -1.59 8.90
C LEU A 171 17.26 -1.84 9.81
N ASN A 172 18.20 -2.67 9.36
CA ASN A 172 19.47 -2.85 10.07
C ASN A 172 20.49 -1.72 9.73
N THR A 173 21.68 -1.78 10.32
CA THR A 173 22.77 -0.80 10.08
C THR A 173 23.26 -0.77 8.64
N SER A 174 22.98 -1.78 7.83
CA SER A 174 23.29 -1.84 6.40
C SER A 174 22.10 -1.40 5.52
N GLY A 175 20.99 -0.96 6.10
CA GLY A 175 19.79 -0.58 5.36
C GLY A 175 18.98 -1.77 4.82
N GLN A 176 19.33 -2.99 5.22
CA GLN A 176 18.56 -4.18 4.84
C GLN A 176 17.29 -4.29 5.69
N LEU A 177 16.22 -4.80 5.08
CA LEU A 177 15.00 -5.14 5.79
C LEU A 177 15.20 -6.41 6.61
N VAL A 178 14.79 -6.36 7.86
CA VAL A 178 14.79 -7.51 8.77
C VAL A 178 13.38 -7.68 9.32
N PHE A 179 12.84 -8.88 9.19
CA PHE A 179 11.64 -9.31 9.91
C PHE A 179 12.04 -10.28 10.99
N GLY A 180 11.62 -10.02 12.21
CA GLY A 180 11.96 -10.84 13.35
C GLY A 180 10.79 -11.15 14.25
N ALA A 181 10.86 -12.33 14.88
CA ALA A 181 9.95 -12.76 15.93
C ALA A 181 10.73 -13.45 17.05
N TYR A 182 10.16 -13.46 18.25
CA TYR A 182 10.77 -14.04 19.44
C TYR A 182 9.93 -15.21 19.99
N ASN A 183 10.60 -16.28 20.38
CA ASN A 183 10.08 -17.32 21.26
C ASN A 183 11.26 -18.03 21.92
N ASN A 184 11.60 -17.65 23.15
CA ASN A 184 12.82 -18.07 23.88
C ASN A 184 14.13 -17.67 23.18
N ALA A 185 14.13 -17.37 21.90
CA ALA A 185 15.25 -16.86 21.14
C ALA A 185 14.74 -15.97 20.01
N VAL A 186 15.53 -14.97 19.64
CA VAL A 186 15.27 -14.13 18.48
C VAL A 186 15.48 -14.95 17.21
N GLN A 187 14.49 -14.91 16.30
CA GLN A 187 14.59 -15.46 14.95
C GLN A 187 14.34 -14.35 13.96
N VAL A 188 15.20 -14.24 12.97
CA VAL A 188 15.10 -13.20 11.93
C VAL A 188 15.24 -13.79 10.55
N VAL A 189 14.63 -13.11 9.59
CA VAL A 189 14.91 -13.22 8.16
C VAL A 189 15.32 -11.85 7.64
N THR A 190 16.36 -11.80 6.81
CA THR A 190 16.98 -10.55 6.37
C THR A 190 16.99 -10.50 4.85
N SER A 191 16.62 -9.38 4.27
CA SER A 191 16.68 -9.17 2.82
C SER A 191 18.12 -9.18 2.31
N PRO A 192 18.37 -9.69 1.09
CA PRO A 192 19.72 -9.65 0.50
C PRO A 192 20.17 -8.21 0.13
N ALA A 193 19.23 -7.34 -0.23
CA ALA A 193 19.49 -5.96 -0.64
C ALA A 193 19.17 -4.96 0.48
N SER A 194 19.76 -3.75 0.38
CA SER A 194 19.42 -2.59 1.20
C SER A 194 18.29 -1.79 0.55
N TYR A 195 17.49 -1.10 1.37
CA TYR A 195 16.28 -0.37 0.96
C TYR A 195 16.26 1.08 1.50
N ASN A 196 17.42 1.63 1.82
CA ASN A 196 17.59 3.02 2.25
C ASN A 196 18.19 3.90 1.14
N ASP A 197 17.78 3.69 -0.09
CA ASP A 197 18.26 4.38 -1.29
C ASP A 197 17.50 5.67 -1.62
N GLY A 198 16.49 6.03 -0.81
CA GLY A 198 15.66 7.20 -1.03
C GLY A 198 14.50 6.98 -2.01
N ALA A 199 14.30 5.77 -2.52
CA ALA A 199 13.10 5.39 -3.25
C ALA A 199 11.96 4.98 -2.29
N TRP A 200 10.74 4.86 -2.83
CA TRP A 200 9.64 4.22 -2.13
C TRP A 200 9.72 2.72 -2.29
N HIS A 201 9.63 2.03 -1.16
CA HIS A 201 9.57 0.59 -1.08
C HIS A 201 8.32 0.12 -0.37
N HIS A 202 7.81 -1.03 -0.78
CA HIS A 202 6.72 -1.74 -0.16
C HIS A 202 7.27 -2.94 0.59
N VAL A 203 7.00 -3.05 1.88
CA VAL A 203 7.42 -4.20 2.68
C VAL A 203 6.22 -4.89 3.29
N VAL A 204 6.24 -6.21 3.22
CA VAL A 204 5.27 -7.08 3.92
C VAL A 204 6.03 -8.17 4.67
N SER A 205 5.64 -8.41 5.93
CA SER A 205 6.00 -9.63 6.65
C SER A 205 4.77 -10.50 6.86
N THR A 206 4.96 -11.81 6.88
CA THR A 206 3.89 -12.75 7.24
C THR A 206 4.39 -13.82 8.19
N MET A 207 3.51 -14.25 9.10
CA MET A 207 3.77 -15.30 10.07
C MET A 207 2.56 -16.19 10.25
N SER A 208 2.75 -17.50 10.23
CA SER A 208 1.75 -18.48 10.67
C SER A 208 2.37 -19.83 10.98
N ALA A 209 1.61 -20.68 11.66
CA ALA A 209 2.01 -22.06 11.91
C ALA A 209 2.19 -22.89 10.61
N ALA A 210 1.47 -22.53 9.55
CA ALA A 210 1.49 -23.25 8.28
C ALA A 210 2.64 -22.83 7.36
N THR A 211 3.07 -21.56 7.42
CA THR A 211 4.01 -20.98 6.44
C THR A 211 5.34 -20.53 7.03
N GLY A 212 5.41 -20.44 8.36
CA GLY A 212 6.54 -19.83 9.05
C GLY A 212 6.66 -18.35 8.79
N MET A 213 7.87 -17.82 8.87
CA MET A 213 8.20 -16.42 8.61
C MET A 213 8.47 -16.20 7.12
N ARG A 214 7.93 -15.11 6.59
CA ARG A 214 8.23 -14.64 5.23
C ARG A 214 8.37 -13.13 5.21
N LEU A 215 9.32 -12.63 4.44
CA LEU A 215 9.57 -11.21 4.21
C LEU A 215 9.52 -10.93 2.71
N TYR A 216 8.70 -9.98 2.34
CA TYR A 216 8.53 -9.52 0.98
C TYR A 216 8.98 -8.08 0.87
N ALA A 217 9.63 -7.75 -0.23
CA ALA A 217 9.97 -6.39 -0.60
C ALA A 217 9.56 -6.15 -2.05
N ASP A 218 8.88 -5.05 -2.31
CA ASP A 218 8.45 -4.63 -3.65
C ASP A 218 7.68 -5.75 -4.40
N GLY A 219 6.78 -6.41 -3.69
CA GLY A 219 5.94 -7.47 -4.23
C GLY A 219 6.62 -8.85 -4.36
N VAL A 220 7.89 -8.99 -4.00
CA VAL A 220 8.68 -10.21 -4.18
C VAL A 220 9.08 -10.81 -2.83
N LEU A 221 9.00 -12.13 -2.69
CA LEU A 221 9.55 -12.84 -1.52
C LEU A 221 11.08 -12.76 -1.54
N VAL A 222 11.67 -12.10 -0.53
CA VAL A 222 13.12 -11.86 -0.44
C VAL A 222 13.83 -12.69 0.62
N ALA A 223 13.08 -13.14 1.64
CA ALA A 223 13.64 -14.03 2.67
C ALA A 223 12.53 -14.83 3.36
N SER A 224 12.85 -16.02 3.88
CA SER A 224 11.91 -16.85 4.62
C SER A 224 12.60 -17.79 5.60
N ASN A 225 11.89 -18.16 6.67
CA ASN A 225 12.23 -19.25 7.59
C ASN A 225 10.94 -20.04 7.88
N THR A 226 10.76 -21.14 7.15
CA THR A 226 9.55 -21.96 7.26
C THR A 226 9.58 -22.89 8.49
N ALA A 227 10.72 -23.04 9.15
CA ALA A 227 10.86 -23.86 10.35
C ALA A 227 10.42 -23.12 11.63
N TYR A 228 10.40 -21.77 11.60
CA TYR A 228 9.96 -20.98 12.74
C TYR A 228 8.49 -20.60 12.57
N THR A 229 7.62 -21.26 13.32
CA THR A 229 6.17 -21.27 13.08
C THR A 229 5.34 -20.70 14.21
N LEU A 230 5.94 -20.37 15.36
CA LEU A 230 5.22 -19.90 16.54
C LEU A 230 6.01 -18.81 17.27
N PRO A 231 5.53 -17.54 17.25
CA PRO A 231 6.08 -16.49 18.10
C PRO A 231 5.65 -16.69 19.56
N GLU A 232 6.29 -16.00 20.50
CA GLU A 232 5.95 -16.08 21.91
C GLU A 232 4.50 -15.64 22.21
N ASN A 233 3.97 -16.10 23.34
CA ASN A 233 2.69 -15.64 23.84
C ASN A 233 2.86 -14.26 24.49
N ALA A 234 2.49 -13.21 23.78
CA ALA A 234 2.58 -11.84 24.22
C ALA A 234 1.26 -11.09 24.02
N THR A 235 0.97 -10.14 24.91
CA THR A 235 -0.12 -9.18 24.74
C THR A 235 0.48 -7.79 24.61
N GLY A 236 0.07 -7.04 23.60
CA GLY A 236 0.67 -5.73 23.32
C GLY A 236 -0.05 -4.95 22.26
N TYR A 237 0.60 -3.90 21.80
CA TYR A 237 0.12 -2.92 20.84
C TYR A 237 0.95 -2.97 19.58
N TRP A 238 0.31 -2.81 18.44
CA TRP A 238 1.02 -2.55 17.19
C TRP A 238 1.48 -1.09 17.17
N ARG A 239 2.66 -0.87 16.63
CA ARG A 239 3.29 0.45 16.54
C ARG A 239 3.93 0.63 15.17
N VAL A 240 3.85 1.84 14.62
CA VAL A 240 4.40 2.18 13.31
C VAL A 240 5.40 3.32 13.49
N GLY A 241 6.67 3.07 13.16
CA GLY A 241 7.74 4.06 13.15
C GLY A 241 8.63 4.09 14.38
N TYR A 242 8.26 3.44 15.49
CA TYR A 242 9.08 3.39 16.69
C TYR A 242 8.64 2.31 17.68
N ASP A 243 9.57 1.57 18.16
CA ASP A 243 9.72 0.93 19.46
C ASP A 243 11.21 0.54 19.63
N THR A 244 11.60 0.02 20.78
CA THR A 244 12.96 -0.49 20.96
C THR A 244 13.21 -1.70 20.06
N THR A 245 14.41 -1.78 19.50
CA THR A 245 14.94 -2.95 18.81
C THR A 245 16.18 -3.49 19.54
N THR A 246 16.33 -3.13 20.82
CA THR A 246 17.45 -3.57 21.67
C THR A 246 17.52 -5.09 21.74
N GLY A 247 18.69 -5.65 21.51
CA GLY A 247 18.89 -7.11 21.55
C GLY A 247 18.58 -7.84 20.26
N TRP A 248 18.11 -7.11 19.22
CA TRP A 248 17.84 -7.70 17.91
C TRP A 248 19.04 -7.59 16.97
N PRO A 249 19.25 -8.52 16.04
CA PRO A 249 20.42 -8.55 15.16
C PRO A 249 20.54 -7.30 14.26
N GLY A 250 21.73 -6.75 14.15
CA GLY A 250 22.05 -5.67 13.22
C GLY A 250 21.33 -4.34 13.49
N THR A 251 20.79 -4.15 14.69
CA THR A 251 20.09 -2.90 15.04
C THR A 251 21.06 -1.75 15.20
N ALA A 252 20.67 -0.57 14.67
CA ALA A 252 21.32 0.68 14.94
C ALA A 252 20.85 1.26 16.29
N ASN A 253 21.56 2.25 16.82
CA ASN A 253 21.13 2.94 18.05
C ASN A 253 19.88 3.83 17.87
N ASN A 254 19.42 4.02 16.62
CA ASN A 254 18.20 4.72 16.29
C ASN A 254 17.03 3.73 16.14
N TYR A 255 16.24 3.59 17.15
CA TYR A 255 15.03 2.75 17.13
C TYR A 255 13.86 3.39 16.37
N SER A 256 13.87 4.72 16.29
CA SER A 256 12.87 5.50 15.56
C SER A 256 13.21 5.56 14.08
N PHE A 257 12.22 5.34 13.25
CA PHE A 257 12.37 5.49 11.81
C PHE A 257 12.53 6.97 11.42
N THR A 258 13.38 7.22 10.45
CA THR A 258 13.56 8.54 9.81
C THR A 258 13.20 8.43 8.34
N GLY A 259 12.20 9.17 7.89
CA GLY A 259 11.75 9.13 6.50
C GLY A 259 10.24 9.32 6.36
N SER A 260 9.69 8.84 5.26
CA SER A 260 8.26 8.93 4.97
C SER A 260 7.60 7.56 4.99
N MET A 261 6.36 7.49 5.46
CA MET A 261 5.55 6.27 5.47
C MET A 261 4.14 6.52 4.91
N ARG A 262 3.57 5.50 4.27
CA ARG A 262 2.16 5.42 3.85
C ARG A 262 1.64 3.99 3.99
N TYR A 263 0.32 3.84 4.05
CA TYR A 263 -0.40 2.55 3.97
C TYR A 263 0.14 1.50 4.93
N ALA A 264 0.20 1.83 6.22
CA ALA A 264 0.54 0.86 7.24
C ALA A 264 -0.70 0.04 7.62
N ALA A 265 -0.60 -1.28 7.55
CA ALA A 265 -1.67 -2.19 7.92
C ALA A 265 -1.16 -3.42 8.65
N VAL A 266 -2.01 -3.99 9.50
CA VAL A 266 -1.82 -5.31 10.10
C VAL A 266 -3.05 -6.15 9.85
N TYR A 267 -2.85 -7.39 9.48
CA TYR A 267 -3.88 -8.38 9.21
C TYR A 267 -3.77 -9.54 10.18
N SER A 268 -4.88 -10.12 10.60
CA SER A 268 -4.96 -11.35 11.38
C SER A 268 -4.87 -12.61 10.52
N THR A 269 -4.54 -12.44 9.24
CA THR A 269 -4.39 -13.48 8.22
C THR A 269 -3.04 -13.37 7.54
N VAL A 270 -2.61 -14.42 6.85
CA VAL A 270 -1.42 -14.40 6.00
C VAL A 270 -1.81 -13.86 4.62
N LEU A 271 -1.21 -12.76 4.20
CA LEU A 271 -1.29 -12.31 2.82
C LEU A 271 -0.54 -13.30 1.92
N SER A 272 -1.19 -13.77 0.87
CA SER A 272 -0.59 -14.61 -0.15
C SER A 272 0.40 -13.82 -1.02
N GLN A 273 1.31 -14.50 -1.71
CA GLN A 273 2.19 -13.87 -2.69
C GLN A 273 1.42 -13.04 -3.73
N THR A 274 0.27 -13.53 -4.18
CA THR A 274 -0.58 -12.82 -5.16
C THR A 274 -1.12 -11.51 -4.58
N GLN A 275 -1.62 -11.50 -3.34
CA GLN A 275 -2.10 -10.30 -2.66
C GLN A 275 -0.96 -9.28 -2.49
N VAL A 276 0.20 -9.72 -1.97
CA VAL A 276 1.39 -8.87 -1.81
C VAL A 276 1.83 -8.26 -3.15
N THR A 277 1.83 -9.06 -4.22
CA THR A 277 2.15 -8.57 -5.57
C THR A 277 1.12 -7.56 -6.05
N ASN A 278 -0.19 -7.82 -5.87
CA ASN A 278 -1.24 -6.90 -6.25
C ASN A 278 -1.13 -5.55 -5.52
N HIS A 279 -0.89 -5.55 -4.19
CA HIS A 279 -0.68 -4.32 -3.42
C HIS A 279 0.47 -3.48 -3.99
N TYR A 280 1.56 -4.12 -4.39
CA TYR A 280 2.72 -3.43 -4.97
C TYR A 280 2.47 -2.92 -6.39
N VAL A 281 1.96 -3.77 -7.30
CA VAL A 281 1.84 -3.40 -8.72
C VAL A 281 0.70 -2.42 -9.01
N SER A 282 -0.32 -2.37 -8.16
CA SER A 282 -1.43 -1.41 -8.29
C SER A 282 -0.97 0.05 -8.17
N SER A 283 0.23 0.26 -7.63
CA SER A 283 0.83 1.59 -7.53
C SER A 283 1.52 2.07 -8.82
N ARG A 284 1.64 1.22 -9.84
CA ARG A 284 2.56 1.43 -10.96
C ARG A 284 1.91 1.56 -12.32
#